data_63c029918aec627890bd951653ae740f
#
_entry.id   63c029918aec627890bd951653ae740f
#
_cell.length_a   1.000
_cell.length_b   1.000
_cell.length_c   1.000
_cell.angle_alpha   90.00
_cell.angle_beta   90.00
_cell.angle_gamma   90.00
#
_symmetry.space_group_name_H-M   'P 1'
#
loop_
_entity.id
_entity.type
_entity.pdbx_description
1 polymer ?
#
loop_
_entity_poly.entity_id
_entity_poly.type
_entity_poly.pdbx_seq_one_letter_code
_entity_poly.pdbx_strand_id
1 'polypeptide(L)'
;MLSRISQAVSVQLSSVPCAGRLSNGCSGLLQPKRHSGHSRWSKIRRSKGVSDVRKGQLFATLSKDILRAAKEGGSDVKFNLRLATAIRQAKQADMPKENIERAIKRATSKEYSNAEQLVYEGLGLHGAALIVECLTDNKNRTVHALRSKFNHMGGSMTPVGYMFDKKGRIWFTCGNTNDSIDKMMENAIEAGAEDIADLGESKVEIICEFSSLQAITKLLTENNKYVVELMEGTYVPNTTVTLNDEQATELETAVNDMESLEDIIKVHWNMA
;
A
#
# COMPACT_ATOMS: atom_id res chain seq x y z
N MET A 1 -19.14 -57.40 -20.30
CA MET A 1 -18.57 -58.53 -19.50
C MET A 1 -18.22 -57.91 -18.17
N LEU A 2 -19.08 -58.09 -17.16
CA LEU A 2 -19.07 -59.02 -16.05
C LEU A 2 -17.81 -58.81 -15.18
N SER A 3 -17.81 -58.60 -13.86
CA SER A 3 -18.79 -58.84 -12.80
C SER A 3 -18.29 -58.28 -11.49
N ARG A 4 -19.14 -57.72 -10.69
CA ARG A 4 -19.35 -57.85 -9.24
C ARG A 4 -18.31 -58.65 -8.46
N ILE A 5 -17.95 -58.12 -7.23
CA ILE A 5 -18.20 -58.87 -5.97
C ILE A 5 -18.24 -57.86 -4.82
N SER A 6 -19.35 -57.94 -4.11
CA SER A 6 -19.69 -57.36 -2.81
C SER A 6 -19.20 -58.34 -1.73
N GLN A 7 -18.65 -57.86 -0.64
CA GLN A 7 -18.66 -58.62 0.62
C GLN A 7 -18.84 -57.68 1.82
N ALA A 8 -20.01 -57.81 2.39
CA ALA A 8 -20.36 -57.37 3.74
C ALA A 8 -19.78 -58.35 4.77
N VAL A 9 -19.22 -57.87 5.86
CA VAL A 9 -18.97 -58.66 7.07
C VAL A 9 -19.57 -57.94 8.27
N SER A 10 -20.63 -58.53 8.75
CA SER A 10 -21.28 -58.28 10.05
C SER A 10 -20.62 -59.16 11.11
N VAL A 11 -20.28 -58.63 12.27
CA VAL A 11 -20.06 -59.39 13.50
C VAL A 11 -20.43 -58.52 14.69
N GLN A 12 -21.57 -58.79 15.24
CA GLN A 12 -21.90 -59.45 16.51
C GLN A 12 -21.53 -58.71 17.79
N LEU A 13 -22.61 -58.30 18.45
CA LEU A 13 -22.72 -57.97 19.88
C LEU A 13 -22.41 -59.19 20.75
N SER A 14 -21.65 -59.02 21.80
CA SER A 14 -21.69 -59.88 22.97
C SER A 14 -21.82 -59.01 24.24
N SER A 15 -22.84 -59.36 24.96
CA SER A 15 -23.29 -58.80 26.23
C SER A 15 -22.57 -59.43 27.44
N VAL A 16 -22.51 -58.60 28.54
CA VAL A 16 -22.82 -58.94 29.97
C VAL A 16 -21.61 -59.23 30.88
N PRO A 17 -21.71 -59.08 32.21
CA PRO A 17 -22.63 -58.35 33.09
C PRO A 17 -21.97 -57.48 34.19
N CYS A 18 -22.87 -56.85 34.96
CA CYS A 18 -22.66 -56.16 36.22
C CYS A 18 -22.02 -56.97 37.34
N ALA A 19 -21.21 -56.36 38.18
CA ALA A 19 -21.32 -56.41 39.64
C ALA A 19 -20.45 -55.37 40.34
N GLY A 20 -21.03 -54.46 40.96
CA GLY A 20 -20.97 -53.94 42.29
C GLY A 20 -19.62 -53.57 42.92
N ARG A 21 -19.45 -52.27 43.21
CA ARG A 21 -19.19 -51.84 44.60
C ARG A 21 -19.28 -50.33 44.74
N LEU A 22 -20.13 -49.89 45.63
CA LEU A 22 -20.17 -48.55 46.19
C LEU A 22 -18.86 -48.26 46.95
N SER A 23 -18.24 -47.15 46.69
CA SER A 23 -17.39 -46.49 47.66
C SER A 23 -17.57 -44.98 47.52
N ASN A 24 -17.92 -44.36 48.61
CA ASN A 24 -18.10 -42.96 48.87
C ASN A 24 -16.93 -42.09 48.52
N GLY A 25 -17.26 -40.86 48.07
CA GLY A 25 -16.50 -39.69 48.48
C GLY A 25 -15.61 -39.07 47.43
N CYS A 26 -16.13 -38.05 46.81
CA CYS A 26 -15.59 -36.69 46.79
C CYS A 26 -16.47 -35.81 45.88
N SER A 27 -17.27 -35.04 46.54
CA SER A 27 -17.93 -33.89 45.92
C SER A 27 -16.90 -32.86 45.52
N GLY A 28 -16.24 -33.12 44.38
CA GLY A 28 -15.47 -32.11 43.66
C GLY A 28 -16.44 -31.16 43.03
N LEU A 29 -16.63 -29.98 43.62
CA LEU A 29 -17.28 -28.83 43.02
C LEU A 29 -16.65 -28.58 41.66
N LEU A 30 -17.32 -28.98 40.57
CA LEU A 30 -17.05 -28.57 39.24
C LEU A 30 -17.20 -27.05 39.17
N GLN A 31 -16.13 -26.33 39.41
CA GLN A 31 -16.12 -24.90 39.12
C GLN A 31 -16.35 -24.74 37.61
N PRO A 32 -17.36 -24.01 37.16
CA PRO A 32 -17.54 -23.72 35.74
C PRO A 32 -16.33 -22.91 35.31
N LYS A 33 -15.50 -23.49 34.41
CA LYS A 33 -14.45 -22.74 33.73
C LYS A 33 -15.17 -21.63 32.97
N ARG A 34 -15.08 -20.39 33.48
CA ARG A 34 -15.49 -19.21 32.78
C ARG A 34 -14.60 -19.10 31.54
N HIS A 35 -15.14 -19.43 30.39
CA HIS A 35 -14.55 -19.08 29.12
C HIS A 35 -14.57 -17.57 28.98
N SER A 36 -13.50 -16.92 29.41
CA SER A 36 -13.27 -15.47 29.23
C SER A 36 -12.89 -15.20 27.76
N GLY A 37 -13.86 -15.30 26.86
CA GLY A 37 -13.60 -15.13 25.43
C GLY A 37 -14.62 -14.27 24.67
N HIS A 38 -15.70 -13.86 25.31
CA HIS A 38 -16.82 -13.15 24.64
C HIS A 38 -17.11 -11.74 25.18
N SER A 39 -16.13 -11.10 25.79
CA SER A 39 -16.28 -9.69 26.18
C SER A 39 -16.40 -8.82 24.92
N ARG A 40 -17.47 -8.02 24.84
CA ARG A 40 -17.65 -6.98 23.81
C ARG A 40 -16.39 -6.11 23.68
N TRP A 41 -15.68 -5.93 24.78
CA TRP A 41 -14.43 -5.18 24.87
C TRP A 41 -13.28 -5.85 24.13
N SER A 42 -13.15 -7.19 24.17
CA SER A 42 -12.08 -7.90 23.44
C SER A 42 -12.29 -7.85 21.92
N LYS A 43 -13.55 -7.83 21.45
CA LYS A 43 -13.87 -7.64 20.02
C LYS A 43 -13.55 -6.22 19.57
N ILE A 44 -13.93 -5.21 20.37
CA ILE A 44 -13.64 -3.80 20.09
C ILE A 44 -12.13 -3.55 20.08
N ARG A 45 -11.38 -4.11 21.03
CA ARG A 45 -9.92 -3.95 21.10
C ARG A 45 -9.21 -4.53 19.87
N ARG A 46 -9.65 -5.67 19.35
CA ARG A 46 -9.07 -6.27 18.14
C ARG A 46 -9.36 -5.43 16.90
N SER A 47 -10.59 -5.00 16.69
CA SER A 47 -10.96 -4.17 15.53
C SER A 47 -10.28 -2.80 15.58
N LYS A 48 -10.22 -2.18 16.76
CA LYS A 48 -9.51 -0.91 16.94
C LYS A 48 -8.01 -1.05 16.70
N GLY A 49 -7.37 -2.12 17.19
CA GLY A 49 -5.94 -2.36 16.97
C GLY A 49 -5.58 -2.48 15.49
N VAL A 50 -6.39 -3.20 14.69
CA VAL A 50 -6.18 -3.31 13.24
C VAL A 50 -6.36 -1.95 12.54
N SER A 51 -7.38 -1.18 12.94
CA SER A 51 -7.61 0.16 12.40
C SER A 51 -6.47 1.12 12.75
N ASP A 52 -5.97 1.07 13.99
CA ASP A 52 -4.88 1.94 14.45
C ASP A 52 -3.55 1.62 13.72
N VAL A 53 -3.26 0.34 13.44
CA VAL A 53 -2.08 -0.08 12.66
C VAL A 53 -2.18 0.43 11.22
N ARG A 54 -3.33 0.25 10.55
CA ARG A 54 -3.54 0.77 9.18
C ARG A 54 -3.40 2.29 9.11
N LYS A 55 -3.95 3.00 10.09
CA LYS A 55 -3.82 4.46 10.19
C LYS A 55 -2.39 4.89 10.42
N GLY A 56 -1.63 4.15 11.23
CA GLY A 56 -0.20 4.37 11.44
C GLY A 56 0.62 4.20 10.16
N GLN A 57 0.36 3.15 9.39
CA GLN A 57 1.00 2.90 8.09
C GLN A 57 0.70 4.02 7.09
N LEU A 58 -0.59 4.41 6.97
CA LEU A 58 -1.00 5.52 6.11
C LEU A 58 -0.28 6.83 6.48
N PHE A 59 -0.18 7.15 7.76
CA PHE A 59 0.53 8.35 8.21
C PHE A 59 2.04 8.28 7.95
N ALA A 60 2.64 7.09 8.02
CA ALA A 60 4.04 6.89 7.67
C ALA A 60 4.28 7.16 6.18
N THR A 61 3.43 6.63 5.30
CA THR A 61 3.50 6.87 3.84
C THR A 61 3.33 8.36 3.53
N LEU A 62 2.28 9.00 4.06
CA LEU A 62 2.04 10.44 3.86
C LEU A 62 3.20 11.31 4.39
N SER A 63 3.84 10.91 5.49
CA SER A 63 5.02 11.62 6.01
C SER A 63 6.22 11.52 5.07
N LYS A 64 6.41 10.35 4.42
CA LYS A 64 7.46 10.13 3.42
C LYS A 64 7.21 10.97 2.16
N ASP A 65 5.96 11.07 1.71
CA ASP A 65 5.59 11.90 0.56
C ASP A 65 5.83 13.39 0.83
N ILE A 66 5.45 13.87 2.01
CA ILE A 66 5.73 15.25 2.44
C ILE A 66 7.24 15.52 2.48
N LEU A 67 8.01 14.59 3.07
CA LEU A 67 9.46 14.70 3.18
C LEU A 67 10.12 14.75 1.80
N ARG A 68 9.72 13.86 0.89
CA ARG A 68 10.19 13.82 -0.50
C ARG A 68 9.86 15.12 -1.24
N ALA A 69 8.59 15.56 -1.18
CA ALA A 69 8.15 16.79 -1.85
C ALA A 69 8.89 18.03 -1.33
N ALA A 70 9.11 18.11 -0.01
CA ALA A 70 9.86 19.21 0.61
C ALA A 70 11.35 19.19 0.24
N LYS A 71 11.93 18.00 0.06
CA LYS A 71 13.33 17.85 -0.34
C LYS A 71 13.56 18.25 -1.80
N GLU A 72 12.65 17.87 -2.71
CA GLU A 72 12.76 18.15 -4.15
C GLU A 72 12.49 19.61 -4.50
N GLY A 73 11.44 20.20 -3.94
CA GLY A 73 10.94 21.53 -4.32
C GLY A 73 11.07 22.60 -3.25
N GLY A 74 11.72 22.28 -2.11
CA GLY A 74 11.84 23.20 -0.98
C GLY A 74 10.65 23.15 -0.02
N SER A 75 10.85 23.70 1.17
CA SER A 75 9.86 23.66 2.28
C SER A 75 8.76 24.72 2.21
N ASP A 76 8.83 25.65 1.24
CA ASP A 76 7.81 26.69 1.10
C ASP A 76 6.62 26.18 0.28
N VAL A 77 5.48 26.03 0.96
CA VAL A 77 4.22 25.52 0.38
C VAL A 77 3.70 26.40 -0.76
N LYS A 78 4.03 27.71 -0.75
CA LYS A 78 3.54 28.65 -1.78
C LYS A 78 4.21 28.43 -3.14
N PHE A 79 5.46 27.99 -3.13
CA PHE A 79 6.26 27.78 -4.34
C PHE A 79 6.36 26.32 -4.73
N ASN A 80 6.03 25.41 -3.83
CA ASN A 80 6.10 23.97 -4.06
C ASN A 80 4.68 23.35 -4.16
N LEU A 81 4.18 23.25 -5.37
CA LEU A 81 2.84 22.70 -5.64
C LEU A 81 2.73 21.23 -5.20
N ARG A 82 3.81 20.45 -5.34
CA ARG A 82 3.85 19.05 -4.93
C ARG A 82 3.72 18.92 -3.40
N LEU A 83 4.42 19.76 -2.66
CA LEU A 83 4.32 19.82 -1.20
C LEU A 83 2.91 20.27 -0.77
N ALA A 84 2.33 21.26 -1.46
CA ALA A 84 0.96 21.72 -1.18
C ALA A 84 -0.05 20.58 -1.37
N THR A 85 0.10 19.77 -2.40
CA THR A 85 -0.75 18.60 -2.68
C THR A 85 -0.57 17.51 -1.63
N ALA A 86 0.67 17.14 -1.27
CA ALA A 86 0.96 16.15 -0.24
C ALA A 86 0.38 16.57 1.14
N ILE A 87 0.48 17.86 1.50
CA ILE A 87 -0.12 18.40 2.74
C ILE A 87 -1.65 18.31 2.68
N ARG A 88 -2.26 18.56 1.53
CA ARG A 88 -3.71 18.43 1.36
C ARG A 88 -4.16 17.00 1.60
N GLN A 89 -3.50 16.02 0.99
CA GLN A 89 -3.77 14.60 1.22
C GLN A 89 -3.62 14.20 2.68
N ALA A 90 -2.54 14.65 3.35
CA ALA A 90 -2.34 14.39 4.76
C ALA A 90 -3.48 14.96 5.64
N LYS A 91 -3.99 16.14 5.30
CA LYS A 91 -5.15 16.74 5.99
C LYS A 91 -6.45 15.98 5.72
N GLN A 92 -6.67 15.51 4.49
CA GLN A 92 -7.84 14.68 4.13
C GLN A 92 -7.84 13.34 4.87
N ALA A 93 -6.64 12.80 5.15
CA ALA A 93 -6.46 11.58 5.94
C ALA A 93 -6.52 11.82 7.47
N ASP A 94 -6.91 13.00 7.93
CA ASP A 94 -6.92 13.40 9.36
C ASP A 94 -5.57 13.31 10.05
N MET A 95 -4.48 13.58 9.34
CA MET A 95 -3.14 13.60 9.92
C MET A 95 -2.97 14.81 10.83
N PRO A 96 -2.49 14.64 12.08
CA PRO A 96 -2.23 15.74 12.99
C PRO A 96 -1.25 16.77 12.40
N LYS A 97 -1.56 18.05 12.57
CA LYS A 97 -0.74 19.16 12.06
C LYS A 97 0.73 19.07 12.52
N GLU A 98 0.95 18.62 13.76
CA GLU A 98 2.29 18.43 14.32
C GLU A 98 3.12 17.39 13.54
N ASN A 99 2.48 16.33 13.04
CA ASN A 99 3.16 15.33 12.23
C ASN A 99 3.53 15.88 10.84
N ILE A 100 2.67 16.69 10.24
CA ILE A 100 2.95 17.37 8.98
C ILE A 100 4.15 18.33 9.15
N GLU A 101 4.11 19.17 10.18
CA GLU A 101 5.20 20.12 10.47
C GLU A 101 6.52 19.39 10.79
N ARG A 102 6.44 18.27 11.51
CA ARG A 102 7.61 17.43 11.80
C ARG A 102 8.22 16.84 10.54
N ALA A 103 7.40 16.35 9.59
CA ALA A 103 7.87 15.82 8.30
C ALA A 103 8.58 16.91 7.49
N ILE A 104 7.99 18.11 7.38
CA ILE A 104 8.62 19.24 6.68
C ILE A 104 9.94 19.65 7.36
N LYS A 105 9.95 19.76 8.69
CA LYS A 105 11.15 20.12 9.45
C LYS A 105 12.25 19.06 9.30
N ARG A 106 11.89 17.77 9.24
CA ARG A 106 12.82 16.68 9.02
C ARG A 106 13.50 16.79 7.66
N ALA A 107 12.75 17.16 6.60
CA ALA A 107 13.30 17.37 5.26
C ALA A 107 14.39 18.47 5.23
N THR A 108 14.29 19.49 6.09
CA THR A 108 15.25 20.59 6.18
C THR A 108 16.33 20.36 7.23
N SER A 109 16.31 19.25 7.98
CA SER A 109 17.28 18.94 9.01
C SER A 109 18.64 18.56 8.39
N LYS A 110 19.72 18.75 9.18
CA LYS A 110 21.07 18.39 8.75
C LYS A 110 21.23 16.89 8.47
N GLU A 111 20.46 16.04 9.14
CA GLU A 111 20.48 14.59 8.94
C GLU A 111 20.01 14.20 7.53
N TYR A 112 18.98 14.90 7.03
CA TYR A 112 18.44 14.65 5.69
C TYR A 112 19.00 15.60 4.62
N SER A 113 19.89 16.55 4.99
CA SER A 113 20.53 17.44 4.00
C SER A 113 21.30 16.63 2.96
N ASN A 114 21.97 15.56 3.37
CA ASN A 114 22.77 14.68 2.52
C ASN A 114 21.99 13.46 1.98
N ALA A 115 20.70 13.33 2.30
CA ALA A 115 19.89 12.23 1.78
C ALA A 115 19.76 12.36 0.26
N GLU A 116 20.04 11.29 -0.46
CA GLU A 116 19.90 11.20 -1.91
C GLU A 116 18.70 10.33 -2.26
N GLN A 117 18.00 10.73 -3.33
CA GLN A 117 16.95 9.90 -3.90
C GLN A 117 17.58 8.88 -4.82
N LEU A 118 17.33 7.61 -4.58
CA LEU A 118 17.87 6.48 -5.31
C LEU A 118 16.74 5.57 -5.75
N VAL A 119 16.95 4.92 -6.89
CA VAL A 119 16.02 3.91 -7.42
C VAL A 119 16.77 2.59 -7.47
N TYR A 120 16.16 1.56 -6.90
CA TYR A 120 16.66 0.19 -6.97
C TYR A 120 15.67 -0.68 -7.73
N GLU A 121 16.19 -1.67 -8.41
CA GLU A 121 15.46 -2.53 -9.31
C GLU A 121 15.65 -3.99 -8.91
N GLY A 122 14.62 -4.80 -9.11
CA GLY A 122 14.73 -6.23 -8.85
C GLY A 122 13.51 -7.03 -9.31
N LEU A 123 13.72 -8.33 -9.35
CA LEU A 123 12.66 -9.32 -9.54
C LEU A 123 12.23 -9.85 -8.19
N GLY A 124 10.95 -9.84 -7.91
CA GLY A 124 10.32 -10.36 -6.71
C GLY A 124 9.68 -11.73 -6.90
N LEU A 125 8.70 -12.02 -6.07
CA LEU A 125 7.88 -13.23 -6.14
C LEU A 125 7.24 -13.40 -7.53
N HIS A 126 7.15 -14.65 -7.97
CA HIS A 126 6.45 -15.04 -9.21
C HIS A 126 6.94 -14.32 -10.47
N GLY A 127 8.16 -13.78 -10.45
CA GLY A 127 8.73 -13.04 -11.58
C GLY A 127 8.20 -11.60 -11.73
N ALA A 128 7.53 -11.07 -10.72
CA ALA A 128 7.11 -9.69 -10.71
C ALA A 128 8.32 -8.75 -10.68
N ALA A 129 8.37 -7.80 -11.60
CA ALA A 129 9.39 -6.75 -11.62
C ALA A 129 9.02 -5.66 -10.61
N LEU A 130 10.00 -5.21 -9.83
CA LEU A 130 9.83 -4.21 -8.77
C LEU A 130 10.80 -3.05 -8.99
N ILE A 131 10.30 -1.83 -8.90
CA ILE A 131 11.10 -0.60 -8.79
C ILE A 131 10.86 -0.01 -7.40
N VAL A 132 11.95 0.20 -6.67
CA VAL A 132 11.93 0.69 -5.29
C VAL A 132 12.55 2.09 -5.24
N GLU A 133 11.72 3.10 -4.97
CA GLU A 133 12.18 4.46 -4.74
C GLU A 133 12.60 4.64 -3.27
N CYS A 134 13.79 5.13 -3.06
CA CYS A 134 14.38 5.33 -1.74
C CYS A 134 14.86 6.77 -1.56
N LEU A 135 14.79 7.25 -0.32
CA LEU A 135 15.45 8.47 0.10
C LEU A 135 16.33 8.13 1.30
N THR A 136 17.64 8.12 1.11
CA THR A 136 18.56 7.65 2.13
C THR A 136 19.82 8.53 2.25
N ASP A 137 20.32 8.63 3.46
CA ASP A 137 21.62 9.21 3.80
C ASP A 137 22.78 8.20 3.66
N ASN A 138 22.44 6.87 3.66
CA ASN A 138 23.41 5.79 3.63
C ASN A 138 23.04 4.69 2.63
N LYS A 139 23.58 4.79 1.41
CA LYS A 139 23.34 3.82 0.31
C LYS A 139 23.62 2.38 0.70
N ASN A 140 24.69 2.12 1.46
CA ASN A 140 25.10 0.78 1.82
C ASN A 140 24.08 0.12 2.77
N ARG A 141 23.60 0.87 3.78
CA ARG A 141 22.55 0.40 4.68
C ARG A 141 21.30 0.00 3.90
N THR A 142 20.84 0.86 3.02
CA THR A 142 19.62 0.64 2.22
C THR A 142 19.78 -0.55 1.27
N VAL A 143 20.91 -0.67 0.55
CA VAL A 143 21.18 -1.82 -0.33
C VAL A 143 21.18 -3.14 0.44
N HIS A 144 21.80 -3.19 1.62
CA HIS A 144 21.81 -4.40 2.43
C HIS A 144 20.40 -4.77 2.91
N ALA A 145 19.61 -3.79 3.37
CA ALA A 145 18.23 -4.00 3.79
C ALA A 145 17.37 -4.51 2.62
N LEU A 146 17.45 -3.86 1.44
CA LEU A 146 16.74 -4.27 0.24
C LEU A 146 17.13 -5.66 -0.22
N ARG A 147 18.44 -5.95 -0.29
CA ARG A 147 18.92 -7.30 -0.67
C ARG A 147 18.38 -8.38 0.25
N SER A 148 18.33 -8.11 1.56
CA SER A 148 17.72 -9.03 2.52
C SER A 148 16.24 -9.26 2.22
N LYS A 149 15.48 -8.20 1.91
CA LYS A 149 14.06 -8.32 1.58
C LYS A 149 13.82 -9.06 0.28
N PHE A 150 14.58 -8.74 -0.79
CA PHE A 150 14.51 -9.47 -2.05
C PHE A 150 14.83 -10.97 -1.87
N ASN A 151 15.88 -11.31 -1.13
CA ASN A 151 16.23 -12.69 -0.85
C ASN A 151 15.14 -13.42 -0.05
N HIS A 152 14.49 -12.73 0.90
CA HIS A 152 13.43 -13.32 1.73
C HIS A 152 12.20 -13.70 0.91
N MET A 153 11.89 -12.93 -0.13
CA MET A 153 10.81 -13.24 -1.09
C MET A 153 11.28 -14.15 -2.24
N GLY A 154 12.48 -14.72 -2.18
CA GLY A 154 13.01 -15.57 -3.26
C GLY A 154 13.33 -14.84 -4.56
N GLY A 155 13.40 -13.51 -4.50
CA GLY A 155 13.75 -12.64 -5.60
C GLY A 155 15.22 -12.23 -5.62
N SER A 156 15.57 -11.31 -6.50
CA SER A 156 16.94 -10.79 -6.63
C SER A 156 16.96 -9.37 -7.14
N MET A 157 17.98 -8.60 -6.74
CA MET A 157 18.24 -7.27 -7.31
C MET A 157 18.82 -7.43 -8.70
N THR A 158 18.03 -7.10 -9.71
CA THR A 158 18.37 -7.24 -11.14
C THR A 158 17.80 -6.04 -11.88
N PRO A 159 18.50 -5.49 -12.90
CA PRO A 159 17.99 -4.39 -13.70
C PRO A 159 16.68 -4.78 -14.40
N VAL A 160 15.60 -4.07 -14.10
CA VAL A 160 14.24 -4.27 -14.68
C VAL A 160 13.64 -2.96 -15.17
N GLY A 161 14.38 -1.85 -15.10
CA GLY A 161 13.91 -0.51 -15.45
C GLY A 161 13.38 -0.40 -16.88
N TYR A 162 13.86 -1.23 -17.81
CA TYR A 162 13.36 -1.30 -19.18
C TYR A 162 11.91 -1.79 -19.31
N MET A 163 11.37 -2.38 -18.25
CA MET A 163 9.97 -2.85 -18.18
C MET A 163 9.01 -1.76 -17.74
N PHE A 164 9.51 -0.57 -17.41
CA PHE A 164 8.71 0.54 -16.87
C PHE A 164 9.07 1.85 -17.56
N ASP A 165 8.05 2.69 -17.74
CA ASP A 165 8.20 4.08 -18.14
C ASP A 165 7.93 5.00 -16.96
N LYS A 166 8.80 5.99 -16.77
CA LYS A 166 8.58 7.01 -15.76
C LYS A 166 7.62 8.06 -16.29
N LYS A 167 6.40 8.10 -15.74
CA LYS A 167 5.31 8.99 -16.13
C LYS A 167 4.89 9.93 -15.00
N GLY A 168 4.17 10.97 -15.33
CA GLY A 168 3.47 11.81 -14.36
C GLY A 168 2.04 11.32 -14.17
N ARG A 169 1.58 11.27 -12.91
CA ARG A 169 0.21 10.94 -12.55
C ARG A 169 -0.43 12.10 -11.83
N ILE A 170 -1.62 12.51 -12.26
CA ILE A 170 -2.39 13.57 -11.62
C ILE A 170 -3.81 13.09 -11.38
N TRP A 171 -4.32 13.27 -10.17
CA TRP A 171 -5.74 13.13 -9.84
C TRP A 171 -6.32 14.51 -9.60
N PHE A 172 -7.46 14.79 -10.20
CA PHE A 172 -8.12 16.05 -10.02
C PHE A 172 -9.64 15.91 -10.05
N THR A 173 -10.31 16.90 -9.48
CA THR A 173 -11.77 17.01 -9.42
C THR A 173 -12.21 18.35 -9.97
N CYS A 174 -13.48 18.45 -10.38
CA CYS A 174 -14.06 19.69 -10.93
C CYS A 174 -14.02 20.88 -9.94
N GLY A 175 -13.86 20.61 -8.64
CA GLY A 175 -13.89 21.66 -7.63
C GLY A 175 -15.22 22.47 -7.67
N ASN A 176 -15.12 23.76 -7.94
CA ASN A 176 -16.27 24.67 -7.98
C ASN A 176 -16.82 24.94 -9.40
N THR A 177 -16.27 24.29 -10.44
CA THR A 177 -16.64 24.61 -11.83
C THR A 177 -17.92 23.93 -12.30
N ASN A 178 -18.37 22.86 -11.60
CA ASN A 178 -19.51 22.02 -11.99
C ASN A 178 -19.39 21.43 -13.42
N ASP A 179 -18.18 21.30 -13.94
CA ASP A 179 -17.94 20.68 -15.23
C ASP A 179 -18.28 19.18 -15.19
N SER A 180 -18.83 18.66 -16.28
CA SER A 180 -19.06 17.24 -16.44
C SER A 180 -17.71 16.49 -16.57
N ILE A 181 -17.73 15.19 -16.28
CA ILE A 181 -16.54 14.33 -16.43
C ILE A 181 -16.01 14.40 -17.86
N ASP A 182 -16.90 14.36 -18.88
CA ASP A 182 -16.52 14.44 -20.30
C ASP A 182 -15.74 15.72 -20.59
N LYS A 183 -16.22 16.85 -20.07
CA LYS A 183 -15.53 18.14 -20.25
C LYS A 183 -14.20 18.20 -19.51
N MET A 184 -14.12 17.57 -18.34
CA MET A 184 -12.85 17.46 -17.60
C MET A 184 -11.83 16.61 -18.38
N MET A 185 -12.27 15.53 -19.02
CA MET A 185 -11.44 14.69 -19.88
C MET A 185 -10.98 15.44 -21.15
N GLU A 186 -11.86 16.18 -21.82
CA GLU A 186 -11.50 17.03 -22.97
C GLU A 186 -10.41 18.04 -22.58
N ASN A 187 -10.59 18.76 -21.48
CA ASN A 187 -9.60 19.72 -20.99
C ASN A 187 -8.27 19.05 -20.61
N ALA A 188 -8.31 17.81 -20.13
CA ALA A 188 -7.11 17.04 -19.82
C ALA A 188 -6.34 16.63 -21.11
N ILE A 189 -7.05 16.25 -22.18
CA ILE A 189 -6.45 15.96 -23.49
C ILE A 189 -5.79 17.22 -24.06
N GLU A 190 -6.49 18.36 -24.02
CA GLU A 190 -5.96 19.63 -24.47
C GLU A 190 -4.72 20.07 -23.69
N ALA A 191 -4.65 19.71 -22.38
CA ALA A 191 -3.50 19.98 -21.54
C ALA A 191 -2.30 19.06 -21.83
N GLY A 192 -2.48 17.96 -22.58
CA GLY A 192 -1.43 17.02 -22.96
C GLY A 192 -1.40 15.72 -22.16
N ALA A 193 -2.55 15.25 -21.69
CA ALA A 193 -2.67 13.91 -21.10
C ALA A 193 -2.47 12.82 -22.18
N GLU A 194 -1.73 11.76 -21.83
CA GLU A 194 -1.51 10.60 -22.69
C GLU A 194 -2.57 9.52 -22.44
N ASP A 195 -2.95 9.34 -21.19
CA ASP A 195 -3.99 8.39 -20.78
C ASP A 195 -4.88 9.02 -19.72
N ILE A 196 -6.17 8.64 -19.73
CA ILE A 196 -7.19 9.23 -18.86
C ILE A 196 -8.11 8.14 -18.37
N ALA A 197 -8.34 8.13 -17.05
CA ALA A 197 -9.27 7.22 -16.40
C ALA A 197 -10.27 8.00 -15.52
N ASP A 198 -11.53 7.56 -15.55
CA ASP A 198 -12.55 8.01 -14.61
C ASP A 198 -12.47 7.15 -13.34
N LEU A 199 -12.16 7.78 -12.21
CA LEU A 199 -12.11 7.11 -10.90
C LEU A 199 -13.45 7.11 -10.17
N GLY A 200 -14.50 7.68 -10.76
CA GLY A 200 -15.78 7.90 -10.12
C GLY A 200 -15.77 9.14 -9.21
N GLU A 201 -16.94 9.44 -8.61
CA GLU A 201 -17.11 10.60 -7.68
C GLU A 201 -16.61 11.94 -8.26
N SER A 202 -16.76 12.14 -9.59
CA SER A 202 -16.26 13.34 -10.31
C SER A 202 -14.74 13.52 -10.20
N LYS A 203 -13.99 12.42 -10.06
CA LYS A 203 -12.54 12.39 -10.00
C LYS A 203 -11.97 11.77 -11.28
N VAL A 204 -11.02 12.45 -11.89
CA VAL A 204 -10.31 12.00 -13.09
C VAL A 204 -8.84 11.79 -12.78
N GLU A 205 -8.31 10.64 -13.23
CA GLU A 205 -6.88 10.36 -13.27
C GLU A 205 -6.35 10.63 -14.67
N ILE A 206 -5.18 11.25 -14.74
CA ILE A 206 -4.44 11.37 -15.99
C ILE A 206 -3.01 10.90 -15.81
N ILE A 207 -2.51 10.27 -16.87
CA ILE A 207 -1.10 9.93 -17.05
C ILE A 207 -0.53 10.82 -18.13
N CYS A 208 0.66 11.35 -17.91
CA CYS A 208 1.34 12.24 -18.85
C CYS A 208 2.85 12.01 -18.82
N GLU A 209 3.56 12.63 -19.74
CA GLU A 209 5.03 12.68 -19.71
C GLU A 209 5.51 13.31 -18.40
N PHE A 210 6.47 12.70 -17.74
CA PHE A 210 7.00 13.18 -16.45
C PHE A 210 7.53 14.62 -16.52
N SER A 211 8.12 15.01 -17.65
CA SER A 211 8.63 16.36 -17.91
C SER A 211 7.53 17.42 -17.96
N SER A 212 6.33 17.03 -18.42
CA SER A 212 5.17 17.93 -18.60
C SER A 212 4.27 18.02 -17.36
N LEU A 213 4.52 17.18 -16.34
CA LEU A 213 3.70 17.05 -15.14
C LEU A 213 3.37 18.40 -14.47
N GLN A 214 4.35 19.27 -14.29
CA GLN A 214 4.16 20.57 -13.65
C GLN A 214 3.38 21.55 -14.55
N ALA A 215 3.63 21.52 -15.85
CA ALA A 215 2.94 22.41 -16.81
C ALA A 215 1.45 22.04 -16.90
N ILE A 216 1.14 20.77 -17.03
CA ILE A 216 -0.24 20.25 -17.07
C ILE A 216 -0.96 20.57 -15.75
N THR A 217 -0.32 20.36 -14.61
CA THR A 217 -0.92 20.68 -13.31
C THR A 217 -1.27 22.16 -13.18
N LYS A 218 -0.41 23.05 -13.67
CA LYS A 218 -0.68 24.49 -13.71
C LYS A 218 -1.86 24.81 -14.60
N LEU A 219 -1.92 24.26 -15.80
CA LEU A 219 -3.04 24.47 -16.72
C LEU A 219 -4.37 24.05 -16.10
N LEU A 220 -4.43 22.88 -15.49
CA LEU A 220 -5.64 22.39 -14.82
C LEU A 220 -6.06 23.27 -13.63
N THR A 221 -5.09 23.81 -12.88
CA THR A 221 -5.36 24.61 -11.68
C THR A 221 -5.67 26.06 -12.00
N GLU A 222 -4.89 26.70 -12.89
CA GLU A 222 -4.98 28.14 -13.16
C GLU A 222 -6.06 28.45 -14.22
N ASN A 223 -6.09 27.70 -15.32
CA ASN A 223 -7.03 27.95 -16.42
C ASN A 223 -8.40 27.32 -16.13
N ASN A 224 -8.42 26.05 -15.73
CA ASN A 224 -9.67 25.29 -15.58
C ASN A 224 -10.21 25.34 -14.14
N LYS A 225 -9.42 25.88 -13.19
CA LYS A 225 -9.78 25.99 -11.76
C LYS A 225 -10.15 24.66 -11.10
N TYR A 226 -9.61 23.56 -11.61
CA TYR A 226 -9.79 22.23 -11.03
C TYR A 226 -8.96 22.10 -9.75
N VAL A 227 -9.41 21.22 -8.88
CA VAL A 227 -8.71 20.90 -7.62
C VAL A 227 -7.86 19.66 -7.82
N VAL A 228 -6.54 19.82 -7.87
CA VAL A 228 -5.60 18.72 -7.96
C VAL A 228 -5.46 18.07 -6.59
N GLU A 229 -5.78 16.78 -6.48
CA GLU A 229 -5.70 16.00 -5.25
C GLU A 229 -4.38 15.24 -5.13
N LEU A 230 -3.88 14.69 -6.23
CA LEU A 230 -2.61 13.97 -6.31
C LEU A 230 -1.78 14.50 -7.47
N MET A 231 -0.49 14.64 -7.25
CA MET A 231 0.51 14.94 -8.28
C MET A 231 1.80 14.20 -7.94
N GLU A 232 2.13 13.16 -8.69
CA GLU A 232 3.33 12.36 -8.44
C GLU A 232 4.00 11.87 -9.73
N GLY A 233 5.29 11.56 -9.64
CA GLY A 233 5.95 10.71 -10.62
C GLY A 233 5.68 9.25 -10.28
N THR A 234 5.33 8.44 -11.25
CA THR A 234 5.06 7.00 -11.10
C THR A 234 5.81 6.21 -12.16
N TYR A 235 6.01 4.93 -11.92
CA TYR A 235 6.55 4.00 -12.91
C TYR A 235 5.40 3.15 -13.44
N VAL A 236 5.08 3.32 -14.71
CA VAL A 236 4.02 2.59 -15.40
C VAL A 236 4.65 1.39 -16.10
N PRO A 237 4.19 0.16 -15.86
CA PRO A 237 4.78 -1.01 -16.50
C PRO A 237 4.37 -1.10 -17.98
N ASN A 238 5.36 -1.38 -18.85
CA ASN A 238 5.14 -1.69 -20.27
C ASN A 238 4.75 -3.14 -20.49
N THR A 239 5.10 -4.00 -19.52
CA THR A 239 4.81 -5.42 -19.54
C THR A 239 4.26 -5.83 -18.19
N THR A 240 3.05 -6.37 -18.18
CA THR A 240 2.40 -6.81 -16.94
C THR A 240 2.50 -8.32 -16.77
N VAL A 241 2.53 -8.77 -15.53
CA VAL A 241 2.47 -10.18 -15.13
C VAL A 241 1.11 -10.44 -14.50
N THR A 242 0.41 -11.45 -15.01
CA THR A 242 -0.87 -11.89 -14.45
C THR A 242 -0.59 -12.90 -13.33
N LEU A 243 -1.03 -12.58 -12.12
CA LEU A 243 -0.93 -13.43 -10.94
C LEU A 243 -2.31 -13.93 -10.53
N ASN A 244 -2.37 -15.08 -9.85
CA ASN A 244 -3.60 -15.50 -9.20
C ASN A 244 -3.79 -14.74 -7.87
N ASP A 245 -4.98 -14.81 -7.26
CA ASP A 245 -5.34 -14.07 -6.04
C ASP A 245 -4.40 -14.37 -4.85
N GLU A 246 -3.95 -15.62 -4.72
CA GLU A 246 -3.02 -16.02 -3.66
C GLU A 246 -1.64 -15.39 -3.87
N GLN A 247 -1.11 -15.48 -5.09
CA GLN A 247 0.17 -14.89 -5.48
C GLN A 247 0.17 -13.37 -5.38
N ALA A 248 -0.94 -12.73 -5.78
CA ALA A 248 -1.14 -11.29 -5.64
C ALA A 248 -1.06 -10.86 -4.17
N THR A 249 -1.76 -11.57 -3.28
CA THR A 249 -1.75 -11.31 -1.84
C THR A 249 -0.36 -11.50 -1.22
N GLU A 250 0.38 -12.53 -1.65
CA GLU A 250 1.76 -12.75 -1.21
C GLU A 250 2.68 -11.61 -1.64
N LEU A 251 2.57 -11.18 -2.90
CA LEU A 251 3.36 -10.07 -3.42
C LEU A 251 3.02 -8.75 -2.70
N GLU A 252 1.74 -8.42 -2.52
CA GLU A 252 1.32 -7.24 -1.78
C GLU A 252 1.86 -7.23 -0.34
N THR A 253 1.82 -8.38 0.33
CA THR A 253 2.36 -8.51 1.68
C THR A 253 3.87 -8.24 1.70
N ALA A 254 4.61 -8.78 0.74
CA ALA A 254 6.04 -8.59 0.61
C ALA A 254 6.40 -7.14 0.28
N VAL A 255 5.63 -6.49 -0.60
CA VAL A 255 5.80 -5.06 -0.93
C VAL A 255 5.52 -4.18 0.29
N ASN A 256 4.43 -4.42 1.01
CA ASN A 256 4.11 -3.68 2.24
C ASN A 256 5.22 -3.83 3.31
N ASP A 257 5.84 -5.02 3.40
CA ASP A 257 6.96 -5.27 4.30
C ASP A 257 8.23 -4.52 3.84
N MET A 258 8.44 -4.35 2.54
CA MET A 258 9.50 -3.48 2.01
C MET A 258 9.22 -2.00 2.31
N GLU A 259 8.00 -1.52 2.06
CA GLU A 259 7.60 -0.13 2.30
C GLU A 259 7.63 0.25 3.79
N SER A 260 7.61 -0.74 4.69
CA SER A 260 7.79 -0.52 6.13
C SER A 260 9.19 0.00 6.50
N LEU A 261 10.19 -0.20 5.64
CA LEU A 261 11.55 0.33 5.84
C LEU A 261 11.55 1.85 5.78
N GLU A 262 12.33 2.48 6.63
CA GLU A 262 12.36 3.94 6.81
C GLU A 262 12.85 4.66 5.53
N ASP A 263 13.86 4.10 4.88
CA ASP A 263 14.49 4.69 3.70
C ASP A 263 13.68 4.50 2.41
N ILE A 264 12.67 3.62 2.38
CA ILE A 264 11.86 3.35 1.19
C ILE A 264 10.67 4.30 1.16
N ILE A 265 10.49 5.00 0.04
CA ILE A 265 9.36 5.90 -0.21
C ILE A 265 8.20 5.10 -0.78
N LYS A 266 8.43 4.41 -1.90
CA LYS A 266 7.40 3.72 -2.67
C LYS A 266 7.98 2.54 -3.44
N VAL A 267 7.20 1.50 -3.59
CA VAL A 267 7.52 0.35 -4.43
C VAL A 267 6.51 0.30 -5.58
N HIS A 268 7.00 0.21 -6.81
CA HIS A 268 6.19 0.00 -8.00
C HIS A 268 6.39 -1.41 -8.50
N TRP A 269 5.35 -2.02 -9.03
CA TRP A 269 5.37 -3.39 -9.57
C TRP A 269 4.57 -3.50 -10.86
N ASN A 270 4.83 -4.57 -11.61
CA ASN A 270 4.20 -4.80 -12.91
C ASN A 270 3.07 -5.84 -12.88
N MET A 271 2.39 -6.00 -11.75
CA MET A 271 1.18 -6.83 -11.65
C MET A 271 0.02 -6.19 -12.42
N ALA A 272 -0.75 -7.00 -13.18
CA ALA A 272 -1.97 -6.59 -13.87
C ALA A 272 -3.18 -6.72 -12.96
#